data_7f48da0d5799d1a3708ea40c5c32c9be
#
_entry.id   7f48da0d5799d1a3708ea40c5c32c9be
#
_cell.length_a   1.000
_cell.length_b   1.000
_cell.length_c   1.000
_cell.angle_alpha   90.00
_cell.angle_beta   90.00
_cell.angle_gamma   90.00
#
_symmetry.space_group_name_H-M   'P 1'
#
loop_
_entity.id
_entity.type
_entity.pdbx_description
1 polymer ?
#
loop_
_entity_poly.entity_id
_entity_poly.type
_entity_poly.pdbx_seq_one_letter_code
_entity_poly.pdbx_strand_id
1 'polypeptide(L)'
;FLFLSGAAFSLTAQRHWDDQRRFSRRSLKRIRRLAFFLALGYFVKFPMGKFAHLPYATDERWRSFLAVDVLQNVAFTLLVLQALIWVTRRPRTFAVVCAWVAGLIVGLTPVLHGVDVRAWAPLWLASYVNHETGSLFPLFPWAGFTLLGATFGVTAGPWATRDHLAPLARGLFLSGAALAIGAALAGEAGWFAYGHQD
;
A
#
# COMPACT_ATOMS: atom_id res chain seq x y z
N PHE A 1 -6.05 8.32 1.77
CA PHE A 1 -6.51 7.10 2.45
C PHE A 1 -5.33 6.13 2.72
N LEU A 2 -4.56 5.73 1.72
CA LEU A 2 -3.42 4.80 1.84
C LEU A 2 -2.38 5.27 2.87
N PHE A 3 -1.94 6.52 2.76
CA PHE A 3 -1.01 7.13 3.70
C PHE A 3 -1.54 7.11 5.15
N LEU A 4 -2.79 7.51 5.33
CA LEU A 4 -3.42 7.52 6.66
C LEU A 4 -3.56 6.12 7.26
N SER A 5 -3.81 5.10 6.43
CA SER A 5 -3.86 3.70 6.88
C SER A 5 -2.52 3.27 7.47
N GLY A 6 -1.41 3.58 6.79
CA GLY A 6 -0.06 3.28 7.26
C GLY A 6 0.30 4.05 8.53
N ALA A 7 -0.04 5.34 8.59
CA ALA A 7 0.19 6.17 9.78
C ALA A 7 -0.57 5.66 11.00
N ALA A 8 -1.87 5.39 10.86
CA ALA A 8 -2.70 4.86 11.94
C ALA A 8 -2.23 3.48 12.41
N PHE A 9 -1.80 2.62 11.46
CA PHE A 9 -1.25 1.31 11.77
C PHE A 9 0.01 1.42 12.65
N SER A 10 0.98 2.26 12.26
CA SER A 10 2.24 2.40 12.99
C SER A 10 2.06 3.13 14.33
N LEU A 11 1.21 4.16 14.41
CA LEU A 11 0.85 4.82 15.67
C LEU A 11 0.27 3.84 16.70
N THR A 12 -0.65 2.97 16.25
CA THR A 12 -1.21 1.93 17.13
C THR A 12 -0.21 0.85 17.48
N ALA A 13 0.71 0.51 16.58
CA ALA A 13 1.75 -0.48 16.83
C ALA A 13 2.78 0.01 17.86
N GLN A 14 3.18 1.29 17.82
CA GLN A 14 4.15 1.86 18.76
C GLN A 14 3.70 1.77 20.21
N ARG A 15 2.41 1.96 20.49
CA ARG A 15 1.86 1.90 21.86
C ARG A 15 2.07 0.54 22.54
N HIS A 16 2.27 -0.51 21.73
CA HIS A 16 2.41 -1.89 22.21
C HIS A 16 3.44 -2.63 21.36
N TRP A 17 4.59 -1.98 21.10
CA TRP A 17 5.60 -2.47 20.14
C TRP A 17 6.07 -3.89 20.44
N ASP A 18 6.42 -4.18 21.70
CA ASP A 18 6.91 -5.49 22.09
C ASP A 18 5.87 -6.60 21.96
N ASP A 19 4.60 -6.29 22.24
CA ASP A 19 3.49 -7.20 22.00
C ASP A 19 3.26 -7.46 20.50
N GLN A 20 3.45 -6.44 19.67
CA GLN A 20 3.28 -6.57 18.21
C GLN A 20 4.43 -7.31 17.55
N ARG A 21 5.64 -7.21 18.11
CA ARG A 21 6.82 -7.94 17.67
C ARG A 21 6.77 -9.45 17.96
N ARG A 22 6.05 -9.83 18.98
CA ARG A 22 5.87 -11.24 19.34
C ARG A 22 4.63 -11.79 18.68
N PHE A 23 4.56 -13.11 18.51
CA PHE A 23 3.32 -13.80 18.12
C PHE A 23 2.32 -13.80 19.29
N SER A 24 1.92 -12.60 19.70
CA SER A 24 0.97 -12.38 20.78
C SER A 24 -0.47 -12.53 20.29
N ARG A 25 -1.40 -12.69 21.21
CA ARG A 25 -2.85 -12.69 20.88
C ARG A 25 -3.27 -11.40 20.16
N ARG A 26 -2.64 -10.25 20.47
CA ARG A 26 -2.91 -8.96 19.81
C ARG A 26 -2.43 -8.94 18.37
N SER A 27 -1.19 -9.40 18.13
CA SER A 27 -0.63 -9.54 16.78
C SER A 27 -1.47 -10.48 15.93
N LEU A 28 -1.83 -11.66 16.45
CA LEU A 28 -2.64 -12.64 15.74
C LEU A 28 -4.07 -12.12 15.43
N LYS A 29 -4.70 -11.41 16.37
CA LYS A 29 -6.01 -10.76 16.14
C LYS A 29 -5.95 -9.72 15.02
N ARG A 30 -4.86 -8.95 14.95
CA ARG A 30 -4.62 -7.97 13.88
C ARG A 30 -4.48 -8.67 12.53
N ILE A 31 -3.62 -9.70 12.44
CA ILE A 31 -3.42 -10.46 11.20
C ILE A 31 -4.73 -11.08 10.73
N ARG A 32 -5.47 -11.73 11.61
CA ARG A 32 -6.76 -12.33 11.25
C ARG A 32 -7.73 -11.29 10.66
N ARG A 33 -7.75 -10.07 11.23
CA ARG A 33 -8.58 -8.98 10.69
C ARG A 33 -8.10 -8.55 9.30
N LEU A 34 -6.79 -8.38 9.11
CA LEU A 34 -6.23 -7.99 7.81
C LEU A 34 -6.44 -9.08 6.75
N ALA A 35 -6.22 -10.35 7.12
CA ALA A 35 -6.48 -11.48 6.25
C ALA A 35 -7.98 -11.58 5.88
N PHE A 36 -8.88 -11.29 6.83
CA PHE A 36 -10.32 -11.21 6.55
C PHE A 36 -10.64 -10.09 5.53
N PHE A 37 -10.05 -8.90 5.67
CA PHE A 37 -10.26 -7.82 4.70
C PHE A 37 -9.69 -8.17 3.32
N LEU A 38 -8.54 -8.83 3.28
CA LEU A 38 -7.97 -9.32 2.03
C LEU A 38 -8.90 -10.35 1.36
N ALA A 39 -9.38 -11.32 2.11
CA ALA A 39 -10.34 -12.31 1.63
C ALA A 39 -11.66 -11.68 1.19
N LEU A 40 -12.17 -10.70 1.94
CA LEU A 40 -13.38 -9.95 1.60
C LEU A 40 -13.22 -9.19 0.28
N GLY A 41 -12.04 -8.56 0.05
CA GLY A 41 -11.75 -7.88 -1.20
C GLY A 41 -11.84 -8.79 -2.42
N TYR A 42 -11.36 -10.03 -2.30
CA TYR A 42 -11.52 -11.04 -3.35
C TYR A 42 -12.94 -11.61 -3.40
N PHE A 43 -13.58 -11.80 -2.26
CA PHE A 43 -14.95 -12.33 -2.20
C PHE A 43 -15.96 -11.42 -2.93
N VAL A 44 -15.83 -10.10 -2.77
CA VAL A 44 -16.70 -9.11 -3.47
C VAL A 44 -16.56 -9.20 -4.99
N LYS A 45 -15.38 -9.57 -5.49
CA LYS A 45 -15.09 -9.76 -6.92
C LYS A 45 -15.29 -11.19 -7.41
N PHE A 46 -15.83 -12.07 -6.58
CA PHE A 46 -15.96 -13.47 -6.95
C PHE A 46 -16.78 -13.65 -8.24
N PRO A 47 -16.22 -14.33 -9.27
CA PRO A 47 -16.72 -14.25 -10.65
C PRO A 47 -18.06 -14.96 -10.88
N MET A 48 -18.59 -15.67 -9.86
CA MET A 48 -19.73 -16.56 -10.03
C MET A 48 -20.65 -16.58 -8.82
N GLY A 49 -21.98 -16.60 -9.08
CA GLY A 49 -22.98 -16.87 -8.04
C GLY A 49 -23.04 -18.34 -7.57
N LYS A 50 -22.40 -19.27 -8.30
CA LYS A 50 -22.34 -20.71 -7.94
C LYS A 50 -20.96 -21.28 -8.21
N PHE A 51 -20.39 -21.97 -7.25
CA PHE A 51 -19.06 -22.63 -7.35
C PHE A 51 -18.95 -23.65 -8.49
N ALA A 52 -20.07 -24.30 -8.86
CA ALA A 52 -20.12 -25.27 -9.95
C ALA A 52 -19.73 -24.68 -11.33
N HIS A 53 -19.78 -23.37 -11.50
CA HIS A 53 -19.46 -22.68 -12.76
C HIS A 53 -18.02 -22.21 -12.86
N LEU A 54 -17.20 -22.38 -11.83
CA LEU A 54 -15.79 -21.99 -11.79
C LEU A 54 -14.94 -22.57 -12.96
N PRO A 55 -15.09 -23.85 -13.37
CA PRO A 55 -14.33 -24.39 -14.50
C PRO A 55 -14.66 -23.73 -15.85
N TYR A 56 -15.83 -23.08 -15.95
CA TYR A 56 -16.31 -22.42 -17.17
C TYR A 56 -16.10 -20.90 -17.13
N ALA A 57 -15.39 -20.40 -16.12
CA ALA A 57 -15.08 -18.96 -16.04
C ALA A 57 -14.12 -18.56 -17.16
N THR A 58 -14.46 -17.50 -17.89
CA THR A 58 -13.62 -16.92 -18.93
C THR A 58 -12.36 -16.31 -18.33
N ASP A 59 -11.30 -16.19 -19.13
CA ASP A 59 -10.04 -15.51 -18.71
C ASP A 59 -10.30 -14.08 -18.23
N GLU A 60 -11.25 -13.38 -18.82
CA GLU A 60 -11.62 -12.03 -18.43
C GLU A 60 -12.19 -11.98 -17.00
N ARG A 61 -13.01 -12.96 -16.63
CA ARG A 61 -13.54 -13.07 -15.27
C ARG A 61 -12.45 -13.38 -14.25
N TRP A 62 -11.48 -14.24 -14.61
CA TRP A 62 -10.32 -14.49 -13.76
C TRP A 62 -9.43 -13.26 -13.61
N ARG A 63 -9.24 -12.48 -14.68
CA ARG A 63 -8.52 -11.19 -14.60
C ARG A 63 -9.23 -10.23 -13.67
N SER A 64 -10.53 -10.05 -13.83
CA SER A 64 -11.34 -9.17 -12.97
C SER A 64 -11.31 -9.61 -11.50
N PHE A 65 -11.39 -10.92 -11.24
CA PHE A 65 -11.30 -11.46 -9.88
C PHE A 65 -9.95 -11.22 -9.22
N LEU A 66 -8.86 -11.43 -9.95
CA LEU A 66 -7.49 -11.28 -9.47
C LEU A 66 -7.00 -9.82 -9.51
N ALA A 67 -7.72 -8.93 -10.17
CA ALA A 67 -7.39 -7.51 -10.22
C ALA A 67 -7.37 -6.91 -8.81
N VAL A 68 -6.30 -6.18 -8.50
CA VAL A 68 -6.07 -5.60 -7.18
C VAL A 68 -6.72 -4.23 -7.07
N ASP A 69 -7.60 -4.08 -6.09
CA ASP A 69 -8.22 -2.82 -5.70
C ASP A 69 -7.65 -2.29 -4.38
N VAL A 70 -8.15 -1.13 -3.95
CA VAL A 70 -7.76 -0.46 -2.70
C VAL A 70 -7.79 -1.41 -1.51
N LEU A 71 -8.84 -2.23 -1.38
CA LEU A 71 -9.02 -3.10 -0.22
C LEU A 71 -7.93 -4.18 -0.14
N GLN A 72 -7.65 -4.85 -1.28
CA GLN A 72 -6.59 -5.85 -1.35
C GLN A 72 -5.21 -5.21 -1.16
N ASN A 73 -4.94 -4.06 -1.81
CA ASN A 73 -3.67 -3.36 -1.65
C ASN A 73 -3.42 -2.98 -0.19
N VAL A 74 -4.37 -2.31 0.46
CA VAL A 74 -4.24 -1.90 1.87
C VAL A 74 -4.04 -3.10 2.78
N ALA A 75 -4.89 -4.11 2.66
CA ALA A 75 -4.83 -5.28 3.53
C ALA A 75 -3.48 -6.00 3.37
N PHE A 76 -3.02 -6.22 2.13
CA PHE A 76 -1.75 -6.84 1.83
C PHE A 76 -0.57 -6.01 2.37
N THR A 77 -0.54 -4.70 2.09
CA THR A 77 0.54 -3.82 2.54
C THR A 77 0.61 -3.73 4.07
N LEU A 78 -0.54 -3.71 4.75
CA LEU A 78 -0.58 -3.74 6.22
C LEU A 78 -0.11 -5.10 6.78
N LEU A 79 -0.34 -6.21 6.09
CA LEU A 79 0.25 -7.50 6.44
C LEU A 79 1.78 -7.49 6.28
N VAL A 80 2.29 -6.89 5.21
CA VAL A 80 3.73 -6.67 5.01
C VAL A 80 4.30 -5.80 6.13
N LEU A 81 3.64 -4.71 6.51
CA LEU A 81 4.03 -3.87 7.65
C LEU A 81 4.07 -4.68 8.97
N GLN A 82 3.11 -5.57 9.19
CA GLN A 82 3.13 -6.44 10.36
C GLN A 82 4.32 -7.41 10.32
N ALA A 83 4.66 -7.97 9.16
CA ALA A 83 5.83 -8.82 8.99
C ALA A 83 7.14 -8.03 9.23
N LEU A 84 7.22 -6.78 8.76
CA LEU A 84 8.37 -5.90 9.04
C LEU A 84 8.52 -5.60 10.54
N ILE A 85 7.43 -5.46 11.30
CA ILE A 85 7.49 -5.31 12.76
C ILE A 85 8.13 -6.54 13.42
N TRP A 86 7.86 -7.76 12.93
CA TRP A 86 8.46 -8.98 13.49
C TRP A 86 9.96 -9.05 13.27
N VAL A 87 10.43 -8.58 12.12
CA VAL A 87 11.84 -8.60 11.74
C VAL A 87 12.61 -7.44 12.40
N THR A 88 11.99 -6.28 12.58
CA THR A 88 12.64 -5.10 13.13
C THR A 88 12.61 -5.06 14.65
N ARG A 89 13.73 -4.70 15.27
CA ARG A 89 13.83 -4.65 16.74
C ARG A 89 13.27 -3.35 17.34
N ARG A 90 13.39 -2.24 16.62
CA ARG A 90 13.06 -0.89 17.10
C ARG A 90 12.13 -0.17 16.15
N PRO A 91 11.19 0.67 16.65
CA PRO A 91 10.32 1.46 15.79
C PRO A 91 11.09 2.34 14.78
N ARG A 92 12.21 2.92 15.18
CA ARG A 92 13.05 3.73 14.29
C ARG A 92 13.62 2.92 13.13
N THR A 93 14.12 1.71 13.39
CA THR A 93 14.61 0.81 12.33
C THR A 93 13.48 0.43 11.38
N PHE A 94 12.29 0.14 11.91
CA PHE A 94 11.09 -0.11 11.10
C PHE A 94 10.76 1.09 10.20
N ALA A 95 10.75 2.31 10.72
CA ALA A 95 10.50 3.51 9.93
C ALA A 95 11.52 3.70 8.80
N VAL A 96 12.81 3.49 9.07
CA VAL A 96 13.87 3.57 8.05
C VAL A 96 13.66 2.51 6.96
N VAL A 97 13.38 1.27 7.34
CA VAL A 97 13.10 0.20 6.37
C VAL A 97 11.87 0.53 5.52
N CYS A 98 10.78 1.01 6.15
CA CYS A 98 9.58 1.44 5.42
C CYS A 98 9.88 2.56 4.43
N ALA A 99 10.68 3.57 4.82
CA ALA A 99 11.06 4.67 3.93
C ALA A 99 11.89 4.18 2.73
N TRP A 100 12.86 3.31 2.95
CA TRP A 100 13.67 2.71 1.88
C TRP A 100 12.82 1.87 0.92
N VAL A 101 11.97 0.99 1.45
CA VAL A 101 11.08 0.16 0.63
C VAL A 101 10.09 1.03 -0.15
N ALA A 102 9.55 2.08 0.46
CA ALA A 102 8.68 3.03 -0.22
C ALA A 102 9.42 3.74 -1.38
N GLY A 103 10.64 4.21 -1.13
CA GLY A 103 11.47 4.82 -2.17
C GLY A 103 11.77 3.87 -3.33
N LEU A 104 12.07 2.61 -3.04
CA LEU A 104 12.26 1.57 -4.05
C LEU A 104 10.98 1.30 -4.85
N ILE A 105 9.82 1.18 -4.19
CA ILE A 105 8.54 0.97 -4.86
C ILE A 105 8.24 2.12 -5.81
N VAL A 106 8.35 3.36 -5.35
CA VAL A 106 8.09 4.55 -6.18
C VAL A 106 9.11 4.66 -7.31
N GLY A 107 10.40 4.46 -7.02
CA GLY A 107 11.48 4.55 -8.02
C GLY A 107 11.43 3.46 -9.09
N LEU A 108 10.98 2.24 -8.75
CA LEU A 108 10.86 1.13 -9.69
C LEU A 108 9.55 1.19 -10.51
N THR A 109 8.57 1.99 -10.10
CA THR A 109 7.26 2.08 -10.76
C THR A 109 7.37 2.35 -12.26
N PRO A 110 8.13 3.35 -12.76
CA PRO A 110 8.22 3.62 -14.20
C PRO A 110 8.77 2.42 -15.00
N VAL A 111 9.75 1.70 -14.42
CA VAL A 111 10.35 0.53 -15.06
C VAL A 111 9.34 -0.62 -15.14
N LEU A 112 8.65 -0.90 -14.03
CA LEU A 112 7.70 -2.02 -13.95
C LEU A 112 6.42 -1.78 -14.76
N HIS A 113 6.03 -0.53 -14.98
CA HIS A 113 4.90 -0.19 -15.84
C HIS A 113 5.23 -0.28 -17.33
N GLY A 114 6.52 -0.25 -17.71
CA GLY A 114 6.97 -0.47 -19.08
C GLY A 114 7.26 -1.92 -19.46
N VAL A 115 7.09 -2.88 -18.53
CA VAL A 115 7.42 -4.29 -18.75
C VAL A 115 6.16 -5.14 -18.70
N ASP A 116 5.99 -6.03 -19.73
CA ASP A 116 4.96 -7.07 -19.68
C ASP A 116 5.32 -8.13 -18.61
N VAL A 117 4.80 -7.92 -17.41
CA VAL A 117 5.03 -8.83 -16.27
C VAL A 117 4.40 -10.20 -16.52
N ARG A 118 3.37 -10.29 -17.36
CA ARG A 118 2.72 -11.57 -17.67
C ARG A 118 3.57 -12.53 -18.49
N ALA A 119 4.57 -12.01 -19.19
CA ALA A 119 5.47 -12.84 -19.99
C ALA A 119 6.28 -13.83 -19.11
N TRP A 120 6.48 -13.52 -17.82
CA TRP A 120 7.31 -14.30 -16.90
C TRP A 120 6.66 -14.59 -15.53
N ALA A 121 5.51 -13.97 -15.23
CA ALA A 121 4.84 -14.14 -13.94
C ALA A 121 3.38 -14.61 -14.10
N PRO A 122 2.86 -15.42 -13.17
CA PRO A 122 1.47 -15.81 -13.18
C PRO A 122 0.54 -14.61 -12.94
N LEU A 123 -0.69 -14.70 -13.43
CA LEU A 123 -1.67 -13.61 -13.41
C LEU A 123 -1.87 -12.99 -12.02
N TRP A 124 -1.96 -13.81 -10.97
CA TRP A 124 -2.15 -13.32 -9.60
C TRP A 124 -0.99 -12.45 -9.11
N LEU A 125 0.25 -12.73 -9.53
CA LEU A 125 1.42 -11.92 -9.18
C LEU A 125 1.49 -10.66 -10.05
N ALA A 126 1.28 -10.78 -11.35
CA ALA A 126 1.26 -9.65 -12.27
C ALA A 126 0.22 -8.59 -11.85
N SER A 127 -0.95 -9.02 -11.35
CA SER A 127 -2.00 -8.12 -10.86
C SER A 127 -1.59 -7.26 -9.66
N TYR A 128 -0.59 -7.69 -8.89
CA TYR A 128 -0.03 -6.88 -7.81
C TYR A 128 1.06 -5.91 -8.29
N VAL A 129 1.64 -6.13 -9.46
CA VAL A 129 2.80 -5.35 -9.93
C VAL A 129 2.39 -4.14 -10.76
N ASN A 130 1.54 -4.33 -11.79
CA ASN A 130 1.17 -3.24 -12.69
C ASN A 130 -0.32 -3.26 -13.09
N HIS A 131 -0.71 -2.28 -13.92
CA HIS A 131 -2.10 -2.09 -14.37
C HIS A 131 -2.53 -2.99 -15.53
N GLU A 132 -1.62 -3.62 -16.25
CA GLU A 132 -1.91 -4.37 -17.50
C GLU A 132 -2.91 -5.51 -17.30
N THR A 133 -3.06 -5.99 -16.07
CA THR A 133 -4.02 -7.03 -15.71
C THR A 133 -5.40 -6.49 -15.34
N GLY A 134 -5.62 -5.17 -15.41
CA GLY A 134 -6.86 -4.50 -15.01
C GLY A 134 -6.90 -4.10 -13.53
N SER A 135 -5.77 -4.18 -12.81
CA SER A 135 -5.67 -3.72 -11.41
C SER A 135 -5.70 -2.20 -11.34
N LEU A 136 -6.63 -1.65 -10.52
CA LEU A 136 -6.73 -0.22 -10.29
C LEU A 136 -5.69 0.29 -9.28
N PHE A 137 -5.33 -0.56 -8.31
CA PHE A 137 -4.40 -0.22 -7.23
C PHE A 137 -3.34 -1.31 -7.03
N PRO A 138 -2.47 -1.57 -8.04
CA PRO A 138 -1.34 -2.47 -7.84
C PRO A 138 -0.41 -1.94 -6.74
N LEU A 139 0.54 -2.75 -6.25
CA LEU A 139 1.46 -2.31 -5.19
C LEU A 139 2.35 -1.15 -5.65
N PHE A 140 2.69 -1.09 -6.95
CA PHE A 140 3.49 -0.02 -7.53
C PHE A 140 2.59 1.01 -8.22
N PRO A 141 2.60 2.28 -7.76
CA PRO A 141 3.32 2.87 -6.61
C PRO A 141 2.55 2.86 -5.29
N TRP A 142 1.32 2.34 -5.26
CA TRP A 142 0.34 2.61 -4.21
C TRP A 142 0.74 2.13 -2.81
N ALA A 143 1.44 1.00 -2.69
CA ALA A 143 1.97 0.53 -1.41
C ALA A 143 3.01 1.49 -0.83
N GLY A 144 3.75 2.20 -1.68
CA GLY A 144 4.71 3.23 -1.27
C GLY A 144 4.08 4.29 -0.38
N PHE A 145 2.87 4.77 -0.71
CA PHE A 145 2.14 5.74 0.12
C PHE A 145 1.77 5.19 1.50
N THR A 146 1.39 3.93 1.59
CA THR A 146 1.10 3.28 2.88
C THR A 146 2.36 3.13 3.74
N LEU A 147 3.49 2.78 3.13
CA LEU A 147 4.79 2.67 3.80
C LEU A 147 5.31 4.04 4.26
N LEU A 148 5.17 5.08 3.44
CA LEU A 148 5.48 6.46 3.85
C LEU A 148 4.59 6.92 5.01
N GLY A 149 3.30 6.57 4.97
CA GLY A 149 2.40 6.80 6.09
C GLY A 149 2.88 6.11 7.38
N ALA A 150 3.33 4.85 7.27
CA ALA A 150 3.86 4.13 8.42
C ALA A 150 5.16 4.77 8.97
N THR A 151 6.04 5.24 8.10
CA THR A 151 7.22 6.01 8.47
C THR A 151 6.83 7.29 9.22
N PHE A 152 5.89 8.05 8.66
CA PHE A 152 5.37 9.26 9.25
C PHE A 152 4.76 9.01 10.64
N GLY A 153 3.93 7.98 10.80
CA GLY A 153 3.32 7.66 12.08
C GLY A 153 4.34 7.32 13.17
N VAL A 154 5.49 6.71 12.81
CA VAL A 154 6.59 6.47 13.76
C VAL A 154 7.33 7.75 14.11
N THR A 155 7.63 8.58 13.14
CA THR A 155 8.46 9.78 13.33
C THR A 155 7.68 10.93 13.95
N ALA A 156 6.45 11.14 13.52
CA ALA A 156 5.59 12.23 13.99
C ALA A 156 4.77 11.88 15.24
N GLY A 157 4.57 10.58 15.52
CA GLY A 157 3.78 10.13 16.67
C GLY A 157 4.18 10.74 18.02
N PRO A 158 5.48 10.82 18.36
CA PRO A 158 5.95 11.48 19.58
C PRO A 158 5.63 12.98 19.65
N TRP A 159 5.49 13.64 18.50
CA TRP A 159 5.18 15.07 18.37
C TRP A 159 3.69 15.37 18.29
N ALA A 160 2.84 14.35 18.13
CA ALA A 160 1.38 14.48 18.03
C ALA A 160 0.74 14.75 19.40
N THR A 161 1.29 15.68 20.16
CA THR A 161 0.70 16.23 21.40
C THR A 161 -0.19 17.42 21.06
N ARG A 162 -1.12 17.78 21.95
CA ARG A 162 -2.06 18.90 21.72
C ARG A 162 -1.34 20.21 21.33
N ASP A 163 -0.20 20.49 21.93
CA ASP A 163 0.55 21.72 21.74
C ASP A 163 1.27 21.78 20.38
N HIS A 164 1.54 20.62 19.77
CA HIS A 164 2.23 20.51 18.49
C HIS A 164 1.32 20.14 17.30
N LEU A 165 0.03 19.89 17.53
CA LEU A 165 -0.89 19.53 16.44
C LEU A 165 -1.05 20.61 15.40
N ALA A 166 -1.18 21.88 15.83
CA ALA A 166 -1.36 22.99 14.89
C ALA A 166 -0.12 23.25 14.01
N PRO A 167 1.11 23.35 14.56
CA PRO A 167 2.31 23.49 13.72
C PRO A 167 2.56 22.25 12.86
N LEU A 168 2.29 21.04 13.33
CA LEU A 168 2.38 19.82 12.54
C LEU A 168 1.41 19.84 11.36
N ALA A 169 0.14 20.19 11.59
CA ALA A 169 -0.87 20.28 10.55
C ALA A 169 -0.52 21.35 9.50
N ARG A 170 -0.02 22.52 9.93
CA ARG A 170 0.46 23.57 9.02
C ARG A 170 1.65 23.09 8.18
N GLY A 171 2.63 22.41 8.80
CA GLY A 171 3.78 21.86 8.10
C GLY A 171 3.37 20.83 7.03
N LEU A 172 2.44 19.93 7.37
CA LEU A 172 1.90 18.95 6.42
C LEU A 172 1.11 19.59 5.29
N PHE A 173 0.30 20.60 5.60
CA PHE A 173 -0.47 21.33 4.59
C PHE A 173 0.48 22.06 3.61
N LEU A 174 1.45 22.80 4.13
CA LEU A 174 2.40 23.54 3.30
C LEU A 174 3.27 22.62 2.44
N SER A 175 3.76 21.49 3.01
CA SER A 175 4.54 20.52 2.24
C SER A 175 3.69 19.82 1.18
N GLY A 176 2.44 19.47 1.48
CA GLY A 176 1.51 18.89 0.53
C GLY A 176 1.16 19.88 -0.60
N ALA A 177 0.90 21.13 -0.28
CA ALA A 177 0.65 22.18 -1.25
C ALA A 177 1.87 22.43 -2.16
N ALA A 178 3.07 22.50 -1.58
CA ALA A 178 4.32 22.66 -2.34
C ALA A 178 4.56 21.48 -3.30
N LEU A 179 4.32 20.26 -2.86
CA LEU A 179 4.41 19.06 -3.71
C LEU A 179 3.37 19.06 -4.83
N ALA A 180 2.13 19.47 -4.53
CA ALA A 180 1.07 19.57 -5.54
C ALA A 180 1.39 20.62 -6.61
N ILE A 181 1.85 21.80 -6.19
CA ILE A 181 2.27 22.86 -7.10
C ILE A 181 3.49 22.40 -7.93
N GLY A 182 4.49 21.80 -7.29
CA GLY A 182 5.67 21.28 -7.99
C GLY A 182 5.32 20.20 -9.01
N ALA A 183 4.39 19.30 -8.69
CA ALA A 183 3.91 18.28 -9.60
C ALA A 183 3.13 18.89 -10.79
N ALA A 184 2.28 19.91 -10.53
CA ALA A 184 1.55 20.61 -11.58
C ALA A 184 2.51 21.31 -12.55
N LEU A 185 3.49 22.06 -12.04
CA LEU A 185 4.51 22.73 -12.84
C LEU A 185 5.37 21.75 -13.64
N ALA A 186 5.75 20.61 -13.04
CA ALA A 186 6.50 19.58 -13.73
C ALA A 186 5.66 18.89 -14.82
N GLY A 187 4.35 18.72 -14.60
CA GLY A 187 3.41 18.23 -15.61
C GLY A 187 3.30 19.15 -16.82
N GLU A 188 3.15 20.46 -16.59
CA GLU A 188 3.14 21.46 -17.66
C GLU A 188 4.49 21.55 -18.40
N ALA A 189 5.61 21.34 -17.72
CA ALA A 189 6.94 21.28 -18.32
C ALA A 189 7.21 19.99 -19.13
N GLY A 190 6.23 19.07 -19.23
CA GLY A 190 6.37 17.83 -19.98
C GLY A 190 7.25 16.77 -19.32
N TRP A 191 7.66 16.97 -18.06
CA TRP A 191 8.50 16.01 -17.33
C TRP A 191 7.77 14.70 -16.99
N PHE A 192 6.44 14.74 -16.98
CA PHE A 192 5.57 13.58 -16.81
C PHE A 192 4.65 13.40 -18.03
N ALA A 193 5.21 13.43 -19.22
CA ALA A 193 4.50 12.98 -20.41
C ALA A 193 4.30 11.45 -20.31
N TYR A 194 3.39 11.03 -19.44
CA TYR A 194 2.76 9.73 -19.58
C TYR A 194 1.93 9.84 -20.86
N GLY A 195 2.46 9.22 -21.93
CA GLY A 195 1.77 9.21 -23.20
C GLY A 195 0.33 8.71 -23.00
N HIS A 196 -0.64 9.58 -23.15
CA HIS A 196 -1.94 9.18 -23.64
C HIS A 196 -1.66 8.64 -25.05
N GLN A 197 -1.52 7.34 -25.15
CA GLN A 197 -1.72 6.66 -26.41
C GLN A 197 -3.23 6.43 -26.47
N ASP A 198 -3.87 7.26 -27.29
CA ASP A 198 -5.24 7.10 -27.75
C ASP A 198 -5.46 5.70 -28.39
#